data_990054218812ae5b9a99bc6c9a2cbc07
#
_entry.id   990054218812ae5b9a99bc6c9a2cbc07
#
_cell.length_a   1.000
_cell.length_b   1.000
_cell.length_c   1.000
_cell.angle_alpha   90.00
_cell.angle_beta   90.00
_cell.angle_gamma   90.00
#
_symmetry.space_group_name_H-M   'P 1'
#
loop_
_entity.id
_entity.type
_entity.pdbx_description
1 polymer ?
#
loop_
_entity_poly.entity_id
_entity_poly.type
_entity_poly.pdbx_seq_one_letter_code
_entity_poly.pdbx_strand_id
1 'polypeptide(L)'
;MVVVERGLVADGWATVGDRPRFVEATHAPPVFTVDDDHRMAEAGILGEDDRVELIEGEIVEMSPIGRRHQACLDRMTALCSTRLAGRAIVRIQGPVRLSHFSEPQPDLVLLRPRADYSASVDAGPDDVRLLIEVADASLAYDRAVKAPLYARAAVAEYWIFDLQHDRLLVFRDLDPGAGRYSRVDQLARDERIAPLAFPDLEIRVADLHA
;
A
#
# COMPACT_ATOMS: atom_id res chain seq x y z
N MET A 1 -6.26 -26.54 -8.80
CA MET A 1 -7.39 -27.50 -8.64
C MET A 1 -7.67 -28.12 -10.00
N VAL A 2 -7.45 -29.41 -10.16
CA VAL A 2 -7.68 -30.10 -11.43
C VAL A 2 -9.13 -30.59 -11.46
N VAL A 3 -9.92 -30.06 -12.40
CA VAL A 3 -11.29 -30.53 -12.63
C VAL A 3 -11.25 -31.57 -13.76
N VAL A 4 -11.63 -32.81 -13.45
CA VAL A 4 -11.78 -33.88 -14.43
C VAL A 4 -13.23 -33.90 -14.88
N GLU A 5 -13.54 -33.47 -16.11
CA GLU A 5 -14.85 -33.71 -16.73
C GLU A 5 -14.93 -35.17 -17.18
N ARG A 6 -15.86 -35.90 -16.57
CA ARG A 6 -16.31 -37.20 -17.10
C ARG A 6 -17.46 -36.96 -18.06
N GLY A 7 -17.18 -37.05 -19.34
CA GLY A 7 -18.24 -37.17 -20.34
C GLY A 7 -18.97 -38.50 -20.15
N LEU A 8 -20.28 -38.44 -19.83
CA LEU A 8 -21.16 -39.60 -19.90
C LEU A 8 -21.39 -39.96 -21.38
N VAL A 9 -20.80 -41.06 -21.83
CA VAL A 9 -21.15 -41.68 -23.10
C VAL A 9 -22.02 -42.89 -22.74
N ALA A 10 -23.24 -42.88 -23.22
CA ALA A 10 -24.08 -44.05 -23.17
C ALA A 10 -23.50 -45.13 -24.10
N ASP A 11 -23.38 -46.34 -23.55
CA ASP A 11 -23.08 -47.60 -24.26
C ASP A 11 -21.65 -47.74 -24.86
N GLY A 12 -20.78 -48.41 -24.12
CA GLY A 12 -19.56 -49.03 -24.64
C GLY A 12 -18.30 -48.59 -23.95
N TRP A 13 -17.55 -49.57 -23.39
CA TRP A 13 -16.22 -49.36 -22.83
C TRP A 13 -15.27 -48.87 -23.93
N ALA A 14 -14.77 -47.68 -23.78
CA ALA A 14 -13.77 -47.08 -24.66
C ALA A 14 -12.47 -47.83 -24.54
N THR A 15 -11.88 -48.19 -25.66
CA THR A 15 -10.60 -48.87 -25.83
C THR A 15 -9.43 -48.04 -25.30
N VAL A 16 -8.45 -48.73 -24.72
CA VAL A 16 -7.18 -48.21 -24.21
C VAL A 16 -6.49 -47.34 -25.28
N GLY A 17 -6.56 -46.03 -25.16
CA GLY A 17 -5.90 -45.09 -26.07
C GLY A 17 -6.21 -43.60 -25.85
N ASP A 18 -7.34 -43.27 -25.20
CA ASP A 18 -7.71 -41.88 -24.98
C ASP A 18 -7.14 -41.38 -23.65
N ARG A 19 -6.03 -40.67 -23.70
CA ARG A 19 -5.51 -39.96 -22.52
C ARG A 19 -6.46 -38.81 -22.21
N PRO A 20 -6.84 -38.62 -20.93
CA PRO A 20 -7.68 -37.48 -20.56
C PRO A 20 -6.97 -36.19 -20.97
N ARG A 21 -7.62 -35.38 -21.81
CA ARG A 21 -7.15 -34.01 -22.07
C ARG A 21 -7.35 -33.20 -20.82
N PHE A 22 -6.25 -32.85 -20.18
CA PHE A 22 -6.30 -31.84 -19.12
C PHE A 22 -6.54 -30.49 -19.79
N VAL A 23 -7.69 -29.89 -19.56
CA VAL A 23 -7.90 -28.48 -19.88
C VAL A 23 -7.26 -27.71 -18.73
N GLU A 24 -6.12 -27.08 -18.99
CA GLU A 24 -5.58 -26.09 -18.07
C GLU A 24 -6.60 -24.95 -18.02
N ALA A 25 -7.36 -24.88 -16.91
CA ALA A 25 -8.22 -23.76 -16.67
C ALA A 25 -7.32 -22.56 -16.32
N THR A 26 -6.98 -21.75 -17.30
CA THR A 26 -6.38 -20.43 -17.11
C THR A 26 -7.45 -19.48 -16.58
N HIS A 27 -7.83 -19.66 -15.31
CA HIS A 27 -8.59 -18.64 -14.60
C HIS A 27 -7.60 -17.63 -14.05
N ALA A 28 -7.67 -16.40 -14.55
CA ALA A 28 -7.08 -15.28 -13.83
C ALA A 28 -7.66 -15.29 -12.39
N PRO A 29 -6.85 -15.03 -11.37
CA PRO A 29 -7.37 -14.92 -10.00
C PRO A 29 -8.52 -13.90 -9.97
N PRO A 30 -9.52 -14.11 -9.11
CA PRO A 30 -10.57 -13.12 -8.95
C PRO A 30 -9.96 -11.78 -8.53
N VAL A 31 -10.37 -10.72 -9.21
CA VAL A 31 -9.95 -9.35 -8.93
C VAL A 31 -11.04 -8.69 -8.11
N PHE A 32 -10.74 -8.28 -6.88
CA PHE A 32 -11.68 -7.60 -5.99
C PHE A 32 -11.65 -6.09 -6.23
N THR A 33 -12.81 -5.46 -6.08
CA THR A 33 -12.93 -4.01 -6.04
C THR A 33 -12.86 -3.51 -4.59
N VAL A 34 -12.61 -2.22 -4.38
CA VAL A 34 -12.70 -1.59 -3.05
C VAL A 34 -14.08 -1.78 -2.45
N ASP A 35 -15.13 -1.69 -3.27
CA ASP A 35 -16.50 -1.90 -2.80
C ASP A 35 -16.77 -3.38 -2.44
N ASP A 36 -16.04 -4.35 -3.04
CA ASP A 36 -16.09 -5.76 -2.63
C ASP A 36 -15.38 -5.97 -1.29
N ASP A 37 -14.22 -5.35 -1.11
CA ASP A 37 -13.43 -5.38 0.13
C ASP A 37 -14.25 -4.84 1.31
N HIS A 38 -14.85 -3.66 1.14
CA HIS A 38 -15.72 -3.05 2.16
C HIS A 38 -16.94 -3.96 2.48
N ARG A 39 -17.58 -4.57 1.46
CA ARG A 39 -18.68 -5.51 1.70
C ARG A 39 -18.24 -6.78 2.43
N MET A 40 -17.03 -7.27 2.18
CA MET A 40 -16.46 -8.40 2.93
C MET A 40 -16.21 -8.04 4.40
N ALA A 41 -15.75 -6.82 4.67
CA ALA A 41 -15.60 -6.31 6.04
C ALA A 41 -16.97 -6.17 6.73
N GLU A 42 -17.96 -5.56 6.08
CA GLU A 42 -19.34 -5.44 6.59
C GLU A 42 -20.02 -6.80 6.87
N ALA A 43 -19.73 -7.80 6.04
CA ALA A 43 -20.25 -9.15 6.20
C ALA A 43 -19.49 -9.98 7.24
N GLY A 44 -18.41 -9.45 7.83
CA GLY A 44 -17.56 -10.15 8.78
C GLY A 44 -16.72 -11.29 8.16
N ILE A 45 -16.52 -11.26 6.84
CA ILE A 45 -15.58 -12.16 6.13
C ILE A 45 -14.15 -11.73 6.41
N LEU A 46 -13.91 -10.40 6.40
CA LEU A 46 -12.69 -9.76 6.91
C LEU A 46 -13.03 -9.18 8.27
N GLY A 47 -12.34 -9.63 9.31
CA GLY A 47 -12.53 -9.16 10.68
C GLY A 47 -11.70 -7.90 10.99
N GLU A 48 -12.01 -7.23 12.09
CA GLU A 48 -11.27 -6.04 12.55
C GLU A 48 -9.78 -6.35 12.86
N ASP A 49 -9.48 -7.62 13.15
CA ASP A 49 -8.11 -8.08 13.43
C ASP A 49 -7.35 -8.51 12.16
N ASP A 50 -8.05 -8.65 11.03
CA ASP A 50 -7.43 -9.00 9.76
C ASP A 50 -6.69 -7.80 9.19
N ARG A 51 -5.37 -7.85 9.27
CA ARG A 51 -4.50 -6.81 8.73
C ARG A 51 -4.25 -7.05 7.26
N VAL A 52 -5.16 -6.56 6.43
CA VAL A 52 -5.10 -6.69 4.98
C VAL A 52 -5.21 -5.34 4.30
N GLU A 53 -4.72 -5.26 3.07
CA GLU A 53 -4.89 -4.11 2.18
C GLU A 53 -5.26 -4.61 0.78
N LEU A 54 -6.02 -3.83 0.02
CA LEU A 54 -6.36 -4.15 -1.36
C LEU A 54 -5.37 -3.49 -2.32
N ILE A 55 -4.61 -4.30 -3.06
CA ILE A 55 -3.59 -3.85 -4.02
C ILE A 55 -3.88 -4.47 -5.39
N GLU A 56 -4.24 -3.64 -6.37
CA GLU A 56 -4.54 -4.07 -7.76
C GLU A 56 -5.55 -5.22 -7.85
N GLY A 57 -6.52 -5.22 -6.92
CA GLY A 57 -7.59 -6.22 -6.84
C GLY A 57 -7.22 -7.49 -6.09
N GLU A 58 -6.05 -7.55 -5.48
CA GLU A 58 -5.62 -8.63 -4.61
C GLU A 58 -5.68 -8.20 -3.14
N ILE A 59 -6.23 -9.05 -2.27
CA ILE A 59 -6.19 -8.86 -0.82
C ILE A 59 -4.84 -9.37 -0.33
N VAL A 60 -4.05 -8.45 0.23
CA VAL A 60 -2.67 -8.70 0.66
C VAL A 60 -2.58 -8.59 2.17
N GLU A 61 -2.05 -9.63 2.81
CA GLU A 61 -1.81 -9.62 4.25
C GLU A 61 -0.62 -8.70 4.59
N MET A 62 -0.82 -7.82 5.56
CA MET A 62 0.21 -6.90 6.04
C MET A 62 1.10 -7.59 7.09
N SER A 63 2.39 -7.27 7.04
CA SER A 63 3.34 -7.77 8.04
C SER A 63 2.99 -7.33 9.46
N PRO A 64 3.26 -8.17 10.49
CA PRO A 64 3.09 -7.76 11.88
C PRO A 64 3.96 -6.56 12.26
N ILE A 65 3.42 -5.67 13.06
CA ILE A 65 4.12 -4.48 13.54
C ILE A 65 5.11 -4.86 14.65
N GLY A 66 6.40 -4.67 14.40
CA GLY A 66 7.44 -4.83 15.39
C GLY A 66 7.61 -3.58 16.28
N ARG A 67 8.31 -3.71 17.43
CA ARG A 67 8.52 -2.59 18.36
C ARG A 67 9.30 -1.42 17.75
N ARG A 68 10.29 -1.71 16.89
CA ARG A 68 11.08 -0.68 16.22
C ARG A 68 10.23 0.11 15.21
N HIS A 69 9.39 -0.61 14.47
CA HIS A 69 8.43 -0.01 13.55
C HIS A 69 7.49 0.94 14.31
N GLN A 70 6.86 0.45 15.38
CA GLN A 70 5.95 1.27 16.20
C GLN A 70 6.63 2.51 16.76
N ALA A 71 7.83 2.37 17.33
CA ALA A 71 8.55 3.51 17.91
C ALA A 71 8.93 4.57 16.85
N CYS A 72 9.29 4.13 15.64
CA CYS A 72 9.53 5.02 14.51
C CYS A 72 8.24 5.77 14.12
N LEU A 73 7.14 5.05 13.98
CA LEU A 73 5.83 5.61 13.65
C LEU A 73 5.34 6.61 14.70
N ASP A 74 5.50 6.29 16.00
CA ASP A 74 5.13 7.19 17.10
C ASP A 74 5.92 8.51 17.04
N ARG A 75 7.23 8.46 16.74
CA ARG A 75 8.07 9.67 16.60
C ARG A 75 7.64 10.52 15.41
N MET A 76 7.41 9.89 14.24
CA MET A 76 6.91 10.60 13.06
C MET A 76 5.55 11.24 13.33
N THR A 77 4.66 10.51 14.00
CA THR A 77 3.34 11.00 14.38
C THR A 77 3.43 12.22 15.28
N ALA A 78 4.24 12.15 16.34
CA ALA A 78 4.44 13.26 17.27
C ALA A 78 5.01 14.48 16.58
N LEU A 79 6.04 14.29 15.72
CA LEU A 79 6.67 15.37 14.97
C LEU A 79 5.69 16.03 14.01
N CYS A 80 5.03 15.24 13.15
CA CYS A 80 4.11 15.75 12.14
C CYS A 80 2.89 16.42 12.77
N SER A 81 2.27 15.80 13.79
CA SER A 81 1.10 16.35 14.47
C SER A 81 1.41 17.69 15.16
N THR A 82 2.60 17.82 15.74
CA THR A 82 3.02 19.06 16.40
C THR A 82 3.35 20.17 15.40
N ARG A 83 4.13 19.84 14.35
CA ARG A 83 4.68 20.82 13.41
C ARG A 83 3.70 21.22 12.31
N LEU A 84 2.71 20.36 12.01
CA LEU A 84 1.73 20.55 10.93
C LEU A 84 0.31 20.76 11.45
N ALA A 85 0.12 21.07 12.74
CA ALA A 85 -1.18 21.35 13.31
C ALA A 85 -1.96 22.41 12.49
N GLY A 86 -3.16 22.03 12.00
CA GLY A 86 -3.98 22.86 11.14
C GLY A 86 -3.51 23.00 9.68
N ARG A 87 -2.34 22.45 9.32
CA ARG A 87 -1.76 22.50 7.97
C ARG A 87 -1.91 21.20 7.21
N ALA A 88 -1.97 20.09 7.94
CA ALA A 88 -2.23 18.76 7.41
C ALA A 88 -3.08 17.95 8.39
N ILE A 89 -3.79 16.94 7.85
CA ILE A 89 -4.32 15.83 8.62
C ILE A 89 -3.22 14.77 8.65
N VAL A 90 -2.80 14.34 9.85
CA VAL A 90 -1.87 13.22 10.03
C VAL A 90 -2.71 11.97 10.24
N ARG A 91 -2.71 11.07 9.28
CA ARG A 91 -3.43 9.79 9.34
C ARG A 91 -2.43 8.66 9.53
N ILE A 92 -2.72 7.77 10.46
CA ILE A 92 -1.88 6.63 10.82
C ILE A 92 -2.61 5.36 10.42
N GLN A 93 -1.97 4.50 9.63
CA GLN A 93 -2.48 3.19 9.24
C GLN A 93 -3.95 3.23 8.78
N GLY A 94 -4.30 4.25 8.03
CA GLY A 94 -5.63 4.43 7.50
C GLY A 94 -5.66 4.37 5.99
N PRO A 95 -6.76 3.89 5.40
CA PRO A 95 -6.85 3.65 3.97
C PRO A 95 -6.74 4.93 3.13
N VAL A 96 -6.19 4.77 1.93
CA VAL A 96 -6.18 5.77 0.87
C VAL A 96 -6.70 5.11 -0.41
N ARG A 97 -7.87 5.52 -0.87
CA ARG A 97 -8.49 4.96 -2.08
C ARG A 97 -7.81 5.51 -3.33
N LEU A 98 -6.84 4.78 -3.86
CA LEU A 98 -6.07 5.19 -5.04
C LEU A 98 -6.81 4.97 -6.34
N SER A 99 -7.60 3.90 -6.40
CA SER A 99 -8.37 3.52 -7.59
C SER A 99 -9.58 2.66 -7.21
N HIS A 100 -10.28 2.14 -8.23
CA HIS A 100 -11.36 1.18 -8.02
C HIS A 100 -10.87 -0.19 -7.48
N PHE A 101 -9.58 -0.50 -7.68
CA PHE A 101 -8.97 -1.78 -7.36
C PHE A 101 -7.83 -1.69 -6.33
N SER A 102 -7.60 -0.52 -5.73
CA SER A 102 -6.50 -0.35 -4.80
C SER A 102 -6.83 0.63 -3.70
N GLU A 103 -6.74 0.14 -2.48
CA GLU A 103 -6.91 0.90 -1.23
C GLU A 103 -5.85 0.45 -0.21
N PRO A 104 -4.57 0.86 -0.41
CA PRO A 104 -3.52 0.57 0.56
C PRO A 104 -3.74 1.28 1.89
N GLN A 105 -3.12 0.74 2.94
CA GLN A 105 -3.09 1.31 4.29
C GLN A 105 -1.66 1.70 4.68
N PRO A 106 -1.15 2.83 4.18
CA PRO A 106 0.19 3.28 4.51
C PRO A 106 0.36 3.59 5.99
N ASP A 107 1.58 3.43 6.52
CA ASP A 107 1.87 3.64 7.93
C ASP A 107 1.58 5.07 8.39
N LEU A 108 1.93 6.08 7.56
CA LEU A 108 1.59 7.48 7.81
C LEU A 108 1.30 8.22 6.51
N VAL A 109 0.21 8.99 6.51
CA VAL A 109 -0.15 9.89 5.41
C VAL A 109 -0.36 11.29 5.92
N LEU A 110 0.25 12.26 5.25
CA LEU A 110 -0.09 13.67 5.40
C LEU A 110 -1.12 14.02 4.32
N LEU A 111 -2.33 14.35 4.76
CA LEU A 111 -3.42 14.73 3.87
C LEU A 111 -3.66 16.25 3.92
N ARG A 112 -4.21 16.81 2.85
CA ARG A 112 -4.68 18.19 2.87
C ARG A 112 -5.74 18.38 3.96
N PRO A 113 -5.79 19.55 4.62
CA PRO A 113 -6.82 19.82 5.60
C PRO A 113 -8.21 19.77 4.99
N ARG A 114 -9.14 19.15 5.71
CA ARG A 114 -10.58 19.12 5.41
C ARG A 114 -11.34 19.31 6.71
N ALA A 115 -12.43 20.08 6.66
CA ALA A 115 -13.24 20.36 7.85
C ALA A 115 -13.94 19.11 8.42
N ASP A 116 -14.26 18.14 7.55
CA ASP A 116 -14.90 16.88 7.89
C ASP A 116 -13.91 15.75 8.22
N TYR A 117 -12.60 16.00 8.14
CA TYR A 117 -11.54 15.00 8.32
C TYR A 117 -11.73 13.74 7.46
N SER A 118 -12.30 13.89 6.27
CA SER A 118 -12.68 12.82 5.36
C SER A 118 -13.78 11.87 5.88
N ALA A 119 -14.66 12.35 6.73
CA ALA A 119 -15.77 11.55 7.25
C ALA A 119 -16.86 11.27 6.20
N SER A 120 -16.95 12.09 5.16
CA SER A 120 -18.00 11.97 4.13
C SER A 120 -17.52 11.30 2.84
N VAL A 121 -16.20 11.33 2.57
CA VAL A 121 -15.59 10.77 1.34
C VAL A 121 -14.20 10.27 1.68
N ASP A 122 -13.83 9.10 1.16
CA ASP A 122 -12.52 8.51 1.33
C ASP A 122 -11.41 9.46 0.85
N ALA A 123 -10.25 9.42 1.50
CA ALA A 123 -9.10 10.16 1.03
C ALA A 123 -8.59 9.54 -0.27
N GLY A 124 -8.49 10.36 -1.31
CA GLY A 124 -7.94 9.98 -2.60
C GLY A 124 -6.53 10.52 -2.84
N PRO A 125 -5.93 10.23 -4.01
CA PRO A 125 -4.57 10.68 -4.36
C PRO A 125 -4.39 12.20 -4.30
N ASP A 126 -5.41 12.96 -4.71
CA ASP A 126 -5.39 14.44 -4.69
C ASP A 126 -5.32 15.03 -3.28
N ASP A 127 -5.72 14.26 -2.28
CA ASP A 127 -5.66 14.67 -0.88
C ASP A 127 -4.26 14.45 -0.29
N VAL A 128 -3.45 13.55 -0.87
CA VAL A 128 -2.14 13.17 -0.35
C VAL A 128 -1.11 14.28 -0.55
N ARG A 129 -0.41 14.63 0.51
CA ARG A 129 0.72 15.57 0.53
C ARG A 129 2.05 14.86 0.70
N LEU A 130 2.06 13.75 1.41
CA LEU A 130 3.18 12.86 1.59
C LEU A 130 2.65 11.52 2.08
N LEU A 131 3.22 10.45 1.58
CA LEU A 131 2.94 9.09 2.01
C LEU A 131 4.23 8.47 2.53
N ILE A 132 4.17 7.79 3.67
CA ILE A 132 5.33 7.19 4.34
C ILE A 132 5.03 5.75 4.72
N GLU A 133 5.97 4.86 4.39
CA GLU A 133 6.02 3.49 4.89
C GLU A 133 7.24 3.30 5.78
N VAL A 134 7.09 2.49 6.81
CA VAL A 134 8.17 2.09 7.73
C VAL A 134 8.52 0.63 7.46
N ALA A 135 9.60 0.40 6.73
CA ALA A 135 10.00 -0.92 6.29
C ALA A 135 10.94 -1.60 7.30
N ASP A 136 10.50 -2.68 7.91
CA ASP A 136 11.38 -3.61 8.66
C ASP A 136 11.70 -4.84 7.81
N ALA A 137 10.67 -5.57 7.37
CA ALA A 137 10.81 -6.71 6.45
C ALA A 137 10.20 -6.44 5.06
N SER A 138 9.41 -5.37 4.90
CA SER A 138 8.61 -5.05 3.71
C SER A 138 9.35 -4.27 2.62
N LEU A 139 10.59 -3.84 2.82
CA LEU A 139 11.32 -2.93 1.92
C LEU A 139 11.25 -3.32 0.44
N ALA A 140 11.40 -4.61 0.14
CA ALA A 140 11.36 -5.10 -1.24
C ALA A 140 9.96 -4.90 -1.86
N TYR A 141 8.91 -5.17 -1.11
CA TYR A 141 7.52 -4.99 -1.51
C TYR A 141 7.17 -3.50 -1.67
N ASP A 142 7.56 -2.67 -0.70
CA ASP A 142 7.31 -1.23 -0.72
C ASP A 142 7.96 -0.55 -1.93
N ARG A 143 9.15 -1.02 -2.33
CA ARG A 143 9.86 -0.52 -3.52
C ARG A 143 9.32 -1.08 -4.83
N ALA A 144 9.02 -2.38 -4.88
CA ALA A 144 8.70 -3.05 -6.14
C ALA A 144 7.21 -3.00 -6.49
N VAL A 145 6.34 -2.92 -5.49
CA VAL A 145 4.87 -2.93 -5.65
C VAL A 145 4.27 -1.59 -5.29
N LYS A 146 4.48 -1.10 -4.06
CA LYS A 146 3.83 0.13 -3.58
C LYS A 146 4.35 1.39 -4.27
N ALA A 147 5.66 1.54 -4.50
CA ALA A 147 6.18 2.74 -5.16
C ALA A 147 5.63 2.94 -6.58
N PRO A 148 5.59 1.94 -7.47
CA PRO A 148 4.91 2.07 -8.77
C PRO A 148 3.39 2.30 -8.63
N LEU A 149 2.72 1.69 -7.66
CA LEU A 149 1.30 1.89 -7.40
C LEU A 149 1.01 3.35 -7.07
N TYR A 150 1.76 3.93 -6.14
CA TYR A 150 1.62 5.34 -5.74
C TYR A 150 1.97 6.30 -6.89
N ALA A 151 2.99 5.96 -7.70
CA ALA A 151 3.35 6.75 -8.87
C ALA A 151 2.23 6.77 -9.93
N ARG A 152 1.61 5.61 -10.23
CA ARG A 152 0.47 5.54 -11.17
C ARG A 152 -0.75 6.32 -10.65
N ALA A 153 -0.94 6.35 -9.34
CA ALA A 153 -1.99 7.14 -8.70
C ALA A 153 -1.66 8.63 -8.58
N ALA A 154 -0.54 9.09 -9.15
CA ALA A 154 -0.08 10.49 -9.12
C ALA A 154 0.21 11.05 -7.72
N VAL A 155 0.58 10.20 -6.75
CA VAL A 155 1.10 10.65 -5.45
C VAL A 155 2.45 11.32 -5.67
N ALA A 156 2.56 12.62 -5.38
CA ALA A 156 3.73 13.44 -5.76
C ALA A 156 5.02 13.07 -5.02
N GLU A 157 4.90 12.56 -3.79
CA GLU A 157 6.04 12.24 -2.93
C GLU A 157 5.74 11.01 -2.06
N TYR A 158 6.68 10.08 -2.04
CA TYR A 158 6.62 8.85 -1.26
C TYR A 158 7.93 8.62 -0.54
N TRP A 159 7.88 8.26 0.74
CA TRP A 159 9.04 7.94 1.56
C TRP A 159 8.97 6.52 2.08
N ILE A 160 10.14 5.85 2.14
CA ILE A 160 10.29 4.57 2.85
C ILE A 160 11.36 4.74 3.91
N PHE A 161 11.01 4.52 5.17
CA PHE A 161 11.95 4.49 6.27
C PHE A 161 12.49 3.07 6.45
N ASP A 162 13.70 2.80 5.97
CA ASP A 162 14.36 1.49 6.03
C ASP A 162 15.02 1.29 7.39
N LEU A 163 14.32 0.57 8.28
CA LEU A 163 14.75 0.33 9.66
C LEU A 163 15.99 -0.58 9.75
N GLN A 164 16.23 -1.44 8.75
CA GLN A 164 17.36 -2.37 8.79
C GLN A 164 18.67 -1.66 8.45
N HIS A 165 18.61 -0.62 7.64
CA HIS A 165 19.81 0.09 7.18
C HIS A 165 19.88 1.53 7.71
N ASP A 166 18.98 1.91 8.63
CA ASP A 166 18.94 3.21 9.26
C ASP A 166 18.97 4.39 8.25
N ARG A 167 18.14 4.34 7.21
CA ARG A 167 18.11 5.31 6.13
C ARG A 167 16.69 5.65 5.70
N LEU A 168 16.55 6.77 5.01
CA LEU A 168 15.30 7.19 4.38
C LEU A 168 15.45 7.14 2.86
N LEU A 169 14.54 6.47 2.17
CA LEU A 169 14.41 6.52 0.73
C LEU A 169 13.30 7.50 0.36
N VAL A 170 13.61 8.45 -0.51
CA VAL A 170 12.71 9.55 -0.91
C VAL A 170 12.46 9.46 -2.41
N PHE A 171 11.21 9.18 -2.77
CA PHE A 171 10.76 9.03 -4.15
C PHE A 171 10.06 10.32 -4.59
N ARG A 172 10.59 10.95 -5.63
CA ARG A 172 10.15 12.25 -6.19
C ARG A 172 10.22 12.27 -7.71
N ASP A 173 9.88 13.39 -8.30
CA ASP A 173 9.90 13.64 -9.73
C ASP A 173 9.05 12.60 -10.48
N LEU A 174 7.76 12.69 -10.22
CA LEU A 174 6.73 11.76 -10.67
C LEU A 174 6.64 11.71 -12.20
N ASP A 175 6.66 10.51 -12.76
CA ASP A 175 6.32 10.19 -14.14
C ASP A 175 5.11 9.23 -14.15
N PRO A 176 3.88 9.77 -14.08
CA PRO A 176 2.68 8.94 -13.98
C PRO A 176 2.46 8.07 -15.22
N GLY A 177 2.88 8.56 -16.40
CA GLY A 177 2.77 7.83 -17.66
C GLY A 177 3.63 6.58 -17.70
N ALA A 178 4.78 6.60 -17.02
CA ALA A 178 5.64 5.45 -16.83
C ALA A 178 5.36 4.68 -15.53
N GLY A 179 4.42 5.16 -14.68
CA GLY A 179 4.09 4.55 -13.38
C GLY A 179 5.28 4.48 -12.42
N ARG A 180 6.09 5.54 -12.38
CA ARG A 180 7.31 5.55 -11.56
C ARG A 180 7.69 6.95 -11.09
N TYR A 181 8.56 6.98 -10.06
CA TYR A 181 9.33 8.16 -9.69
C TYR A 181 10.66 8.12 -10.42
N SER A 182 11.05 9.23 -11.07
CA SER A 182 12.31 9.30 -11.82
C SER A 182 13.50 9.63 -10.93
N ARG A 183 13.24 10.08 -9.69
CA ARG A 183 14.25 10.39 -8.70
C ARG A 183 14.02 9.61 -7.40
N VAL A 184 15.06 8.92 -6.93
CA VAL A 184 15.06 8.24 -5.64
C VAL A 184 16.33 8.65 -4.91
N ASP A 185 16.19 9.51 -3.90
CA ASP A 185 17.28 9.89 -3.02
C ASP A 185 17.35 8.92 -1.83
N GLN A 186 18.55 8.64 -1.38
CA GLN A 186 18.80 7.85 -0.19
C GLN A 186 19.53 8.73 0.82
N LEU A 187 18.89 8.98 1.96
CA LEU A 187 19.44 9.84 3.02
C LEU A 187 19.90 9.00 4.19
N ALA A 188 21.10 9.30 4.65
CA ALA A 188 21.69 8.73 5.85
C ALA A 188 21.10 9.40 7.11
N ARG A 189 21.43 8.84 8.26
CA ARG A 189 20.89 9.21 9.57
C ARG A 189 21.10 10.69 9.97
N ASP A 190 22.22 11.27 9.57
CA ASP A 190 22.60 12.66 9.88
C ASP A 190 22.07 13.69 8.86
N GLU A 191 21.54 13.23 7.75
CA GLU A 191 20.99 14.09 6.71
C GLU A 191 19.60 14.63 7.05
N ARG A 192 19.22 15.69 6.35
CA ARG A 192 17.97 16.41 6.56
C ARG A 192 17.16 16.46 5.27
N ILE A 193 15.85 16.48 5.43
CA ILE A 193 14.89 16.57 4.34
C ILE A 193 13.67 17.38 4.79
N ALA A 194 13.02 18.02 3.83
CA ALA A 194 11.69 18.56 4.02
C ALA A 194 10.73 17.97 2.97
N PRO A 195 9.47 17.67 3.34
CA PRO A 195 8.45 17.27 2.37
C PRO A 195 8.23 18.36 1.32
N LEU A 196 7.95 18.00 0.07
CA LEU A 196 7.66 18.95 -1.00
C LEU A 196 6.51 19.90 -0.63
N ALA A 197 5.47 19.38 0.00
CA ALA A 197 4.32 20.17 0.42
C ALA A 197 4.58 21.07 1.64
N PHE A 198 5.68 20.83 2.39
CA PHE A 198 6.03 21.53 3.62
C PHE A 198 7.53 21.82 3.66
N PRO A 199 8.05 22.72 2.81
CA PRO A 199 9.49 22.98 2.69
C PRO A 199 10.10 23.62 3.93
N ASP A 200 9.30 24.16 4.83
CA ASP A 200 9.69 24.69 6.14
C ASP A 200 9.76 23.61 7.25
N LEU A 201 9.27 22.39 6.98
CA LEU A 201 9.34 21.26 7.90
C LEU A 201 10.66 20.49 7.65
N GLU A 202 11.78 21.04 8.07
CA GLU A 202 13.03 20.32 8.02
C GLU A 202 13.10 19.23 9.11
N ILE A 203 13.35 17.98 8.66
CA ILE A 203 13.40 16.78 9.50
C ILE A 203 14.80 16.18 9.34
N ARG A 204 15.47 15.88 10.45
CA ARG A 204 16.69 15.07 10.43
C ARG A 204 16.30 13.59 10.51
N VAL A 205 16.85 12.75 9.65
CA VAL A 205 16.53 11.33 9.60
C VAL A 205 16.71 10.65 10.97
N ALA A 206 17.74 11.05 11.73
CA ALA A 206 17.96 10.56 13.10
C ALA A 206 16.81 10.85 14.07
N ASP A 207 16.02 11.90 13.86
CA ASP A 207 14.93 12.27 14.77
C ASP A 207 13.71 11.33 14.63
N LEU A 208 13.67 10.55 13.54
CA LEU A 208 12.66 9.53 13.26
C LEU A 208 13.05 8.13 13.76
N HIS A 209 14.33 7.93 14.12
CA HIS A 209 14.82 6.65 14.63
C HIS A 209 14.35 6.33 16.05
N ALA A 210 14.07 5.05 16.29
CA ALA A 210 13.82 4.49 17.62
C ALA A 210 15.13 4.34 18.41
#